data_2899b360e28c84ca1bd6842ee0f02da8
#
_entry.id   2899b360e28c84ca1bd6842ee0f02da8
#
_cell.length_a   1.000
_cell.length_b   1.000
_cell.length_c   1.000
_cell.angle_alpha   90.00
_cell.angle_beta   90.00
_cell.angle_gamma   90.00
#
_symmetry.space_group_name_H-M   'P 1'
#
loop_
_entity.id
_entity.type
_entity.pdbx_description
1 polymer ?
#
loop_
_entity_poly.entity_id
_entity_poly.type
_entity_poly.pdbx_seq_one_letter_code
_entity_poly.pdbx_strand_id
1 'polypeptide(L)'
;FLLPALAFTQKLNQKTTDEKKGNEMLIGYCNREGFATVNSNFDSAYRAEYAMYKPDDTTMKLLDEKLKGVKVTIVMATWCSDSKEWVPRFYKIMDQLNFNYKNLTLICVDRTKKAPGTEVDALKVELVPTFIFYRKNQELGRIIEVPADMLEKEMLKIVSK
;
A
#
# COMPACT_ATOMS: atom_id res chain seq x y z
N PHE A 1 16.37 -37.09 -8.08
CA PHE A 1 16.61 -36.29 -6.88
C PHE A 1 15.77 -35.02 -6.99
N LEU A 2 14.63 -34.98 -6.28
CA LEU A 2 13.81 -33.79 -6.10
C LEU A 2 14.43 -32.98 -4.95
N LEU A 3 15.01 -31.82 -5.28
CA LEU A 3 15.40 -30.86 -4.27
C LEU A 3 14.13 -30.27 -3.64
N PRO A 4 13.98 -30.23 -2.30
CA PRO A 4 12.87 -29.55 -1.68
C PRO A 4 12.97 -28.07 -1.98
N ALA A 5 11.93 -27.48 -2.59
CA ALA A 5 11.76 -26.06 -2.69
C ALA A 5 11.68 -25.51 -1.25
N LEU A 6 12.73 -24.83 -0.79
CA LEU A 6 12.70 -24.07 0.43
C LEU A 6 11.67 -22.96 0.23
N ALA A 7 10.45 -23.19 0.73
CA ALA A 7 9.47 -22.14 0.86
C ALA A 7 10.02 -21.14 1.90
N PHE A 8 10.62 -20.05 1.42
CA PHE A 8 10.88 -18.89 2.26
C PHE A 8 9.52 -18.35 2.71
N THR A 9 9.11 -18.70 3.92
CA THR A 9 8.01 -18.03 4.58
C THR A 9 8.43 -16.60 4.82
N GLN A 10 7.97 -15.69 3.95
CA GLN A 10 8.20 -14.25 4.13
C GLN A 10 7.61 -13.84 5.48
N LYS A 11 8.47 -13.37 6.38
CA LYS A 11 8.03 -12.84 7.67
C LYS A 11 7.30 -11.53 7.42
N LEU A 12 5.98 -11.52 7.69
CA LEU A 12 5.16 -10.31 7.62
C LEU A 12 5.37 -9.42 8.84
N ASN A 13 5.16 -8.12 8.65
CA ASN A 13 5.09 -7.12 9.72
C ASN A 13 6.35 -7.05 10.59
N GLN A 14 7.52 -7.20 9.96
CA GLN A 14 8.77 -7.02 10.69
C GLN A 14 8.94 -5.57 11.12
N LYS A 15 9.63 -5.39 12.23
CA LYS A 15 9.88 -4.08 12.81
C LYS A 15 11.37 -3.75 12.77
N THR A 16 11.65 -2.45 12.67
CA THR A 16 12.97 -1.88 12.86
C THR A 16 12.84 -0.52 13.54
N THR A 17 13.95 0.07 13.93
CA THR A 17 13.96 1.39 14.56
C THR A 17 14.14 2.48 13.50
N ASP A 18 13.31 3.52 13.59
CA ASP A 18 13.50 4.76 12.84
C ASP A 18 14.68 5.54 13.46
N GLU A 19 15.84 5.49 12.83
CA GLU A 19 17.07 6.11 13.37
C GLU A 19 16.93 7.61 13.60
N LYS A 20 16.02 8.29 12.87
CA LYS A 20 15.81 9.74 13.03
C LYS A 20 15.00 10.10 14.27
N LYS A 21 14.03 9.25 14.66
CA LYS A 21 13.08 9.54 15.74
C LYS A 21 13.15 8.54 16.90
N GLY A 22 13.89 7.44 16.77
CA GLY A 22 13.98 6.39 17.79
C GLY A 22 12.72 5.54 17.95
N ASN A 23 11.69 5.74 17.13
CA ASN A 23 10.44 4.98 17.19
C ASN A 23 10.52 3.69 16.39
N GLU A 24 9.68 2.71 16.72
CA GLU A 24 9.50 1.53 15.85
C GLU A 24 8.82 1.91 14.53
N MET A 25 9.24 1.26 13.45
CA MET A 25 8.58 1.31 12.15
C MET A 25 8.47 -0.09 11.55
N LEU A 26 7.48 -0.31 10.69
CA LEU A 26 7.39 -1.52 9.89
C LEU A 26 8.42 -1.49 8.76
N ILE A 27 8.90 -2.70 8.41
CA ILE A 27 9.87 -2.90 7.32
C ILE A 27 9.58 -4.20 6.58
N GLY A 28 9.72 -4.21 5.26
CA GLY A 28 9.51 -5.40 4.45
C GLY A 28 8.05 -5.61 4.07
N TYR A 29 7.66 -6.85 3.78
CA TYR A 29 6.27 -7.17 3.49
C TYR A 29 5.39 -7.02 4.72
N CYS A 30 4.28 -6.34 4.54
CA CYS A 30 3.33 -6.02 5.60
C CYS A 30 1.90 -6.32 5.18
N ASN A 31 1.02 -6.27 6.15
CA ASN A 31 -0.43 -6.23 5.97
C ASN A 31 -1.03 -5.22 6.96
N ARG A 32 -2.35 -5.03 6.88
CA ARG A 32 -3.07 -4.04 7.70
C ARG A 32 -2.91 -4.29 9.20
N GLU A 33 -2.85 -5.55 9.61
CA GLU A 33 -2.72 -5.94 11.03
C GLU A 33 -1.41 -5.43 11.64
N GLY A 34 -0.37 -5.26 10.83
CA GLY A 34 0.91 -4.71 11.26
C GLY A 34 0.82 -3.28 11.77
N PHE A 35 -0.12 -2.47 11.28
CA PHE A 35 -0.22 -1.06 11.64
C PHE A 35 -0.44 -0.83 13.14
N ALA A 36 -1.20 -1.70 13.79
CA ALA A 36 -1.46 -1.62 15.23
C ALA A 36 -0.31 -2.14 16.10
N THR A 37 0.71 -2.76 15.48
CA THR A 37 1.81 -3.38 16.23
C THR A 37 3.00 -2.46 16.49
N VAL A 38 3.10 -1.34 15.78
CA VAL A 38 4.18 -0.36 15.95
C VAL A 38 3.73 0.78 16.87
N ASN A 39 4.60 1.14 17.80
CA ASN A 39 4.38 2.31 18.66
C ASN A 39 4.63 3.60 17.87
N SER A 40 3.75 3.84 16.91
CA SER A 40 3.74 5.05 16.10
C SER A 40 2.33 5.62 16.09
N ASN A 41 2.21 6.91 15.80
CA ASN A 41 0.90 7.53 15.59
C ASN A 41 0.23 7.04 14.27
N PHE A 42 0.75 5.96 13.67
CA PHE A 42 0.21 5.46 12.40
C PHE A 42 -1.19 4.87 12.58
N ASP A 43 -1.39 3.99 13.56
CA ASP A 43 -2.69 3.33 13.78
C ASP A 43 -3.79 4.35 14.12
N SER A 44 -3.51 5.32 14.98
CA SER A 44 -4.48 6.37 15.32
C SER A 44 -4.83 7.26 14.14
N ALA A 45 -3.83 7.67 13.34
CA ALA A 45 -4.05 8.43 12.12
C ALA A 45 -4.81 7.61 11.07
N TYR A 46 -4.45 6.32 10.92
CA TYR A 46 -5.14 5.39 10.03
C TYR A 46 -6.63 5.30 10.34
N ARG A 47 -6.99 5.08 11.62
CA ARG A 47 -8.40 4.98 12.04
C ARG A 47 -9.17 6.27 11.78
N ALA A 48 -8.58 7.43 12.06
CA ALA A 48 -9.19 8.73 11.85
C ALA A 48 -9.47 8.98 10.36
N GLU A 49 -8.45 8.84 9.51
CA GLU A 49 -8.58 9.06 8.07
C GLU A 49 -9.53 8.07 7.40
N TYR A 50 -9.45 6.79 7.78
CA TYR A 50 -10.36 5.76 7.30
C TYR A 50 -11.83 6.07 7.64
N ALA A 51 -12.10 6.56 8.86
CA ALA A 51 -13.45 6.90 9.30
C ALA A 51 -14.00 8.15 8.60
N MET A 52 -13.13 9.13 8.36
CA MET A 52 -13.53 10.43 7.80
C MET A 52 -13.67 10.43 6.28
N TYR A 53 -12.89 9.61 5.58
CA TYR A 53 -12.89 9.63 4.12
C TYR A 53 -14.21 9.12 3.54
N LYS A 54 -14.75 9.88 2.59
CA LYS A 54 -15.99 9.56 1.87
C LYS A 54 -15.70 9.61 0.37
N PRO A 55 -15.47 8.45 -0.27
CA PRO A 55 -15.27 8.39 -1.71
C PRO A 55 -16.53 8.82 -2.48
N ASP A 56 -16.33 9.32 -3.71
CA ASP A 56 -17.42 9.68 -4.61
C ASP A 56 -18.16 8.44 -5.12
N ASP A 57 -19.45 8.33 -4.80
CA ASP A 57 -20.28 7.16 -5.10
C ASP A 57 -20.35 6.85 -6.60
N THR A 58 -20.35 7.87 -7.46
CA THR A 58 -20.42 7.70 -8.91
C THR A 58 -19.12 7.08 -9.43
N THR A 59 -18.00 7.60 -9.00
CA THR A 59 -16.68 7.06 -9.32
C THR A 59 -16.50 5.64 -8.80
N MET A 60 -16.98 5.36 -7.59
CA MET A 60 -16.91 4.04 -6.97
C MET A 60 -17.61 2.96 -7.78
N LYS A 61 -18.80 3.25 -8.32
CA LYS A 61 -19.53 2.31 -9.19
C LYS A 61 -18.76 1.94 -10.45
N LEU A 62 -18.12 2.92 -11.07
CA LEU A 62 -17.30 2.70 -12.27
C LEU A 62 -16.01 1.92 -11.93
N LEU A 63 -15.41 2.26 -10.80
CA LEU A 63 -14.17 1.64 -10.33
C LEU A 63 -14.35 0.14 -10.01
N ASP A 64 -15.48 -0.25 -9.46
CA ASP A 64 -15.80 -1.66 -9.13
C ASP A 64 -15.64 -2.59 -10.34
N GLU A 65 -16.17 -2.17 -11.48
CA GLU A 65 -16.05 -2.95 -12.72
C GLU A 65 -14.61 -3.00 -13.24
N LYS A 66 -13.90 -1.89 -13.17
CA LYS A 66 -12.56 -1.70 -13.73
C LYS A 66 -11.45 -2.36 -12.89
N LEU A 67 -11.69 -2.60 -11.59
CA LEU A 67 -10.73 -3.28 -10.71
C LEU A 67 -10.64 -4.78 -10.92
N LYS A 68 -11.53 -5.40 -11.68
CA LYS A 68 -11.49 -6.83 -11.96
C LYS A 68 -10.16 -7.22 -12.63
N GLY A 69 -9.46 -8.18 -12.01
CA GLY A 69 -8.15 -8.65 -12.49
C GLY A 69 -6.99 -7.69 -12.27
N VAL A 70 -7.20 -6.61 -11.52
CA VAL A 70 -6.14 -5.68 -11.14
C VAL A 70 -5.43 -6.18 -9.89
N LYS A 71 -4.10 -6.15 -9.91
CA LYS A 71 -3.24 -6.30 -8.73
C LYS A 71 -2.67 -4.94 -8.35
N VAL A 72 -2.46 -4.72 -7.06
CA VAL A 72 -1.93 -3.46 -6.55
C VAL A 72 -0.70 -3.74 -5.69
N THR A 73 0.35 -2.97 -5.88
CA THR A 73 1.47 -2.88 -4.95
C THR A 73 1.49 -1.50 -4.31
N ILE A 74 1.51 -1.45 -2.99
CA ILE A 74 1.69 -0.20 -2.24
C ILE A 74 3.08 -0.24 -1.61
N VAL A 75 3.87 0.78 -1.89
CA VAL A 75 5.10 1.06 -1.15
C VAL A 75 4.82 2.25 -0.24
N MET A 76 4.98 2.05 1.05
CA MET A 76 4.65 3.06 2.06
C MET A 76 5.65 3.07 3.22
N ALA A 77 5.49 4.04 4.12
CA ALA A 77 6.26 4.06 5.35
C ALA A 77 5.42 4.51 6.54
N THR A 78 5.52 3.81 7.66
CA THR A 78 4.78 4.16 8.89
C THR A 78 5.25 5.47 9.53
N TRP A 79 6.43 5.96 9.16
CA TRP A 79 6.97 7.27 9.57
C TRP A 79 6.50 8.44 8.69
N CYS A 80 5.90 8.18 7.52
CA CYS A 80 5.54 9.19 6.53
C CYS A 80 4.12 9.74 6.77
N SER A 81 3.97 11.08 6.76
CA SER A 81 2.68 11.76 6.93
C SER A 81 1.70 11.43 5.81
N ASP A 82 2.18 11.44 4.56
CA ASP A 82 1.33 11.18 3.40
C ASP A 82 0.86 9.72 3.36
N SER A 83 1.71 8.79 3.83
CA SER A 83 1.27 7.39 4.02
C SER A 83 0.17 7.27 5.08
N LYS A 84 0.23 8.08 6.16
CA LYS A 84 -0.83 8.10 7.19
C LYS A 84 -2.15 8.64 6.68
N GLU A 85 -2.12 9.50 5.69
CA GLU A 85 -3.31 10.09 5.08
C GLU A 85 -3.88 9.20 3.95
N TRP A 86 -3.05 8.84 2.96
CA TRP A 86 -3.54 8.23 1.73
C TRP A 86 -3.71 6.72 1.79
N VAL A 87 -2.94 6.00 2.60
CA VAL A 87 -3.09 4.55 2.73
C VAL A 87 -4.43 4.15 3.36
N PRO A 88 -4.90 4.77 4.47
CA PRO A 88 -6.23 4.46 5.01
C PRO A 88 -7.37 4.82 4.05
N ARG A 89 -7.25 5.91 3.29
CA ARG A 89 -8.23 6.28 2.26
C ARG A 89 -8.31 5.23 1.15
N PHE A 90 -7.16 4.72 0.71
CA PHE A 90 -7.11 3.60 -0.22
C PHE A 90 -7.83 2.36 0.34
N TYR A 91 -7.53 1.97 1.57
CA TYR A 91 -8.21 0.82 2.20
C TYR A 91 -9.72 1.06 2.34
N LYS A 92 -10.15 2.28 2.62
CA LYS A 92 -11.58 2.63 2.67
C LYS A 92 -12.27 2.38 1.32
N ILE A 93 -11.67 2.81 0.22
CA ILE A 93 -12.15 2.57 -1.14
C ILE A 93 -12.24 1.06 -1.41
N MET A 94 -11.14 0.34 -1.16
CA MET A 94 -11.04 -1.07 -1.48
C MET A 94 -11.97 -1.95 -0.63
N ASP A 95 -12.19 -1.61 0.65
CA ASP A 95 -13.15 -2.29 1.51
C ASP A 95 -14.59 -2.12 1.02
N GLN A 96 -14.97 -0.91 0.59
CA GLN A 96 -16.30 -0.65 0.04
C GLN A 96 -16.56 -1.40 -1.28
N LEU A 97 -15.50 -1.67 -2.04
CA LEU A 97 -15.55 -2.43 -3.29
C LEU A 97 -15.34 -3.94 -3.09
N ASN A 98 -15.25 -4.42 -1.85
CA ASN A 98 -14.98 -5.83 -1.53
C ASN A 98 -13.75 -6.38 -2.26
N PHE A 99 -12.69 -5.57 -2.37
CA PHE A 99 -11.47 -5.95 -3.07
C PHE A 99 -10.82 -7.18 -2.45
N ASN A 100 -10.39 -8.11 -3.30
CA ASN A 100 -9.68 -9.30 -2.83
C ASN A 100 -8.22 -8.95 -2.48
N TYR A 101 -7.91 -8.85 -1.19
CA TYR A 101 -6.57 -8.49 -0.69
C TYR A 101 -5.46 -9.51 -1.00
N LYS A 102 -5.77 -10.69 -1.56
CA LYS A 102 -4.75 -11.57 -2.17
C LYS A 102 -4.10 -10.92 -3.40
N ASN A 103 -4.73 -9.91 -3.98
CA ASN A 103 -4.21 -9.11 -5.08
C ASN A 103 -3.52 -7.83 -4.62
N LEU A 104 -3.29 -7.64 -3.32
CA LEU A 104 -2.56 -6.52 -2.76
C LEU A 104 -1.22 -6.98 -2.20
N THR A 105 -0.15 -6.33 -2.63
CA THR A 105 1.18 -6.41 -1.99
C THR A 105 1.45 -5.10 -1.27
N LEU A 106 1.77 -5.16 0.02
CA LEU A 106 2.13 -4.00 0.82
C LEU A 106 3.60 -4.13 1.25
N ILE A 107 4.40 -3.13 0.91
CA ILE A 107 5.81 -3.05 1.28
C ILE A 107 6.03 -1.80 2.12
N CYS A 108 6.52 -1.98 3.34
CA CYS A 108 6.93 -0.89 4.21
C CYS A 108 8.43 -0.65 4.09
N VAL A 109 8.83 0.61 3.95
CA VAL A 109 10.22 1.00 3.72
C VAL A 109 10.78 1.87 4.82
N ASP A 110 12.10 1.84 4.97
CA ASP A 110 12.85 2.75 5.82
C ASP A 110 12.95 4.17 5.19
N ARG A 111 13.68 5.07 5.85
CA ARG A 111 13.84 6.45 5.37
C ARG A 111 14.64 6.57 4.08
N THR A 112 15.40 5.55 3.73
CA THR A 112 16.15 5.48 2.47
C THR A 112 15.35 4.80 1.35
N LYS A 113 14.06 4.48 1.59
CA LYS A 113 13.14 3.72 0.71
C LYS A 113 13.62 2.31 0.43
N LYS A 114 14.29 1.69 1.41
CA LYS A 114 14.76 0.31 1.34
C LYS A 114 13.88 -0.60 2.18
N ALA A 115 13.74 -1.83 1.71
CA ALA A 115 13.06 -2.92 2.40
C ALA A 115 13.76 -4.25 2.02
N PRO A 116 14.81 -4.63 2.74
CA PRO A 116 15.57 -5.85 2.43
C PRO A 116 14.68 -7.09 2.34
N GLY A 117 14.93 -7.93 1.34
CA GLY A 117 14.14 -9.14 1.11
C GLY A 117 12.84 -8.93 0.33
N THR A 118 12.64 -7.73 -0.23
CA THR A 118 11.51 -7.41 -1.12
C THR A 118 12.01 -6.97 -2.50
N GLU A 119 11.07 -6.82 -3.44
CA GLU A 119 11.33 -6.30 -4.78
C GLU A 119 11.39 -4.76 -4.88
N VAL A 120 11.37 -4.04 -3.76
CA VAL A 120 11.22 -2.57 -3.74
C VAL A 120 12.23 -1.83 -4.64
N ASP A 121 13.46 -2.30 -4.71
CA ASP A 121 14.50 -1.69 -5.55
C ASP A 121 14.16 -1.76 -7.04
N ALA A 122 13.55 -2.85 -7.50
CA ALA A 122 13.09 -3.02 -8.87
C ALA A 122 11.89 -2.11 -9.21
N LEU A 123 11.11 -1.71 -8.22
CA LEU A 123 9.94 -0.83 -8.41
C LEU A 123 10.32 0.63 -8.63
N LYS A 124 11.58 1.02 -8.35
CA LYS A 124 12.11 2.39 -8.55
C LYS A 124 11.23 3.45 -7.87
N VAL A 125 10.86 3.21 -6.62
CA VAL A 125 10.03 4.13 -5.82
C VAL A 125 10.93 5.14 -5.12
N GLU A 126 10.68 6.43 -5.40
CA GLU A 126 11.42 7.54 -4.81
C GLU A 126 10.64 8.24 -3.67
N LEU A 127 9.32 8.27 -3.78
CA LEU A 127 8.41 8.91 -2.83
C LEU A 127 7.39 7.90 -2.28
N VAL A 128 6.92 8.14 -1.06
CA VAL A 128 5.94 7.28 -0.40
C VAL A 128 4.78 8.10 0.19
N PRO A 129 3.55 7.57 0.10
CA PRO A 129 3.17 6.29 -0.49
C PRO A 129 3.21 6.32 -2.02
N THR A 130 3.50 5.19 -2.64
CA THR A 130 3.30 4.97 -4.07
C THR A 130 2.38 3.78 -4.26
N PHE A 131 1.29 3.97 -5.02
CA PHE A 131 0.31 2.95 -5.36
C PHE A 131 0.53 2.55 -6.83
N ILE A 132 0.87 1.28 -7.09
CA ILE A 132 1.19 0.79 -8.44
C ILE A 132 0.14 -0.24 -8.84
N PHE A 133 -0.50 -0.03 -9.98
CA PHE A 133 -1.60 -0.86 -10.48
C PHE A 133 -1.13 -1.71 -11.65
N TYR A 134 -1.47 -3.00 -11.64
CA TYR A 134 -1.08 -3.96 -12.67
C TYR A 134 -2.28 -4.73 -13.19
N ARG A 135 -2.26 -5.07 -14.47
CA ARG A 135 -3.16 -6.07 -15.08
C ARG A 135 -2.32 -7.02 -15.94
N LYS A 136 -2.51 -8.33 -15.74
CA LYS A 136 -1.72 -9.37 -16.44
C LYS A 136 -0.20 -9.13 -16.32
N ASN A 137 0.27 -8.74 -15.12
CA ASN A 137 1.67 -8.41 -14.79
C ASN A 137 2.25 -7.19 -15.55
N GLN A 138 1.41 -6.42 -16.25
CA GLN A 138 1.81 -5.17 -16.88
C GLN A 138 1.37 -3.99 -16.02
N GLU A 139 2.27 -3.03 -15.76
CA GLU A 139 1.92 -1.81 -15.04
C GLU A 139 0.99 -0.94 -15.88
N LEU A 140 -0.19 -0.61 -15.33
CA LEU A 140 -1.16 0.32 -15.90
C LEU A 140 -0.79 1.77 -15.59
N GLY A 141 -0.20 2.00 -14.43
CA GLY A 141 0.21 3.28 -13.92
C GLY A 141 0.35 3.29 -12.42
N ARG A 142 0.74 4.42 -11.86
CA ARG A 142 0.94 4.61 -10.43
C ARG A 142 0.49 5.98 -9.94
N ILE A 143 0.10 6.06 -8.67
CA ILE A 143 -0.13 7.31 -7.94
C ILE A 143 1.05 7.49 -7.00
N ILE A 144 1.73 8.62 -7.10
CA ILE A 144 2.95 8.91 -6.34
C ILE A 144 2.65 10.00 -5.33
N GLU A 145 2.86 9.66 -4.06
CA GLU A 145 2.75 10.53 -2.89
C GLU A 145 1.33 11.09 -2.71
N VAL A 146 1.01 12.22 -3.31
CA VAL A 146 -0.28 12.90 -3.19
C VAL A 146 -1.04 12.85 -4.52
N PRO A 147 -2.28 12.32 -4.55
CA PRO A 147 -3.11 12.37 -5.75
C PRO A 147 -3.38 13.82 -6.19
N ALA A 148 -3.46 14.05 -7.49
CA ALA A 148 -3.79 15.38 -8.04
C ALA A 148 -5.30 15.69 -7.98
N ASP A 149 -6.14 14.66 -7.80
CA ASP A 149 -7.60 14.72 -7.63
C ASP A 149 -7.99 13.77 -6.48
N MET A 150 -9.26 13.47 -6.31
CA MET A 150 -9.72 12.43 -5.39
C MET A 150 -9.07 11.09 -5.74
N LEU A 151 -8.65 10.34 -4.73
CA LEU A 151 -7.88 9.11 -4.92
C LEU A 151 -8.58 8.11 -5.85
N GLU A 152 -9.88 7.87 -5.63
CA GLU A 152 -10.67 6.96 -6.46
C GLU A 152 -10.80 7.41 -7.92
N LYS A 153 -10.78 8.70 -8.18
CA LYS A 153 -10.81 9.23 -9.55
C LYS A 153 -9.50 8.96 -10.29
N GLU A 154 -8.37 9.15 -9.62
CA GLU A 154 -7.07 8.80 -10.21
C GLU A 154 -6.91 7.29 -10.41
N MET A 155 -7.36 6.50 -9.43
CA MET A 155 -7.43 5.05 -9.58
C MET A 155 -8.23 4.67 -10.82
N LEU A 156 -9.43 5.25 -10.99
CA LEU A 156 -10.28 4.97 -12.16
C LEU A 156 -9.59 5.30 -13.48
N LYS A 157 -8.92 6.46 -13.59
CA LYS A 157 -8.15 6.85 -14.77
C LYS A 157 -7.07 5.82 -15.14
N ILE A 158 -6.36 5.30 -14.11
CA ILE A 158 -5.28 4.33 -14.31
C ILE A 158 -5.85 2.98 -14.75
N VAL A 159 -6.86 2.45 -14.05
CA VAL A 159 -7.37 1.10 -14.31
C VAL A 159 -8.30 1.02 -15.52
N SER A 160 -8.65 2.16 -16.12
CA SER A 160 -9.44 2.25 -17.35
C SER A 160 -8.61 2.14 -18.62
N LYS A 161 -7.28 2.14 -18.50
CA LYS A 161 -6.35 1.90 -19.62
C LYS A 161 -6.34 0.38 -19.93
#